data_a6029e083c410a4ce271d765439ddcd9
#
_entry.id   a6029e083c410a4ce271d765439ddcd9
#
_cell.length_a   1.000
_cell.length_b   1.000
_cell.length_c   1.000
_cell.angle_alpha   90.00
_cell.angle_beta   90.00
_cell.angle_gamma   90.00
#
_symmetry.space_group_name_H-M   'P 1'
#
loop_
_entity.id
_entity.type
_entity.pdbx_description
1 polymer ?
#
loop_
_entity_poly.entity_id
_entity_poly.type
_entity_poly.pdbx_seq_one_letter_code
_entity_poly.pdbx_strand_id
1 'polypeptide(L)'
;MEIENVIHIEQPEDGVIAFDVIASCDVEMPSASRKGYFNERWLKIHCQVTLGIDMSGFRIMSVGNCEPQEESDNDRLSGELVPIISREQFEDEAEKFLTRYCPEALEKPMRVPIETIASDMKLQVIEDVPLSDDLTYFGTIIFDNGNVLDKHRKITIRNAKRGTVYLDPRVSYERSVGTKRTTLAHECFHWHRHQPYHVLMKMIGADDNLGKAIQCQIAANSMDSDKWKAVDWMEWQAKGVAPRILMPAKPTRLKTDQLFAVYGGADDASIAAYENVIDELAELFDVSRQAAKVRLMDLGYSKAEGAYPFGDRS
;
A
#
# COMPACT_ATOMS: atom_id res chain seq x y z
N MET A 1 1.41 -34.30 -5.44
CA MET A 1 1.22 -33.00 -4.82
C MET A 1 2.23 -32.06 -5.42
N GLU A 2 1.76 -30.99 -6.00
CA GLU A 2 2.57 -29.96 -6.64
C GLU A 2 2.29 -28.62 -5.94
N ILE A 3 3.31 -27.82 -5.71
CA ILE A 3 3.13 -26.48 -5.16
C ILE A 3 2.92 -25.55 -6.32
N GLU A 4 1.75 -24.91 -6.37
CA GLU A 4 1.35 -24.01 -7.45
C GLU A 4 1.72 -22.56 -7.14
N ASN A 5 1.51 -22.14 -5.90
CA ASN A 5 1.77 -20.75 -5.52
C ASN A 5 2.03 -20.60 -4.01
N VAL A 6 2.65 -19.46 -3.64
CA VAL A 6 2.79 -19.01 -2.25
C VAL A 6 2.26 -17.58 -2.18
N ILE A 7 1.24 -17.37 -1.35
CA ILE A 7 0.50 -16.12 -1.27
C ILE A 7 0.36 -15.65 0.18
N HIS A 8 -0.13 -14.44 0.38
CA HIS A 8 -0.42 -13.84 1.70
C HIS A 8 0.77 -13.87 2.67
N ILE A 9 1.97 -13.54 2.16
CA ILE A 9 3.16 -13.51 3.02
C ILE A 9 3.06 -12.33 3.98
N GLU A 10 3.00 -12.63 5.27
CA GLU A 10 2.89 -11.64 6.35
C GLU A 10 3.97 -11.88 7.41
N GLN A 11 4.31 -10.84 8.17
CA GLN A 11 5.17 -10.96 9.34
C GLN A 11 4.36 -10.58 10.59
N PRO A 12 3.63 -11.52 11.23
CA PRO A 12 2.75 -11.23 12.35
C PRO A 12 3.51 -10.71 13.57
N GLU A 13 4.74 -11.15 13.77
CA GLU A 13 5.63 -10.68 14.85
C GLU A 13 7.09 -10.72 14.38
N ASP A 14 7.99 -10.07 15.12
CA ASP A 14 9.41 -10.02 14.75
C ASP A 14 10.02 -11.43 14.70
N GLY A 15 10.67 -11.73 13.60
CA GLY A 15 11.29 -13.04 13.36
C GLY A 15 10.34 -14.18 13.00
N VAL A 16 9.04 -13.92 12.79
CA VAL A 16 8.06 -14.93 12.36
C VAL A 16 7.42 -14.54 11.04
N ILE A 17 7.37 -15.47 10.09
CA ILE A 17 6.64 -15.31 8.82
C ILE A 17 5.46 -16.26 8.79
N ALA A 18 4.30 -15.76 8.37
CA ALA A 18 3.13 -16.55 8.01
C ALA A 18 2.85 -16.42 6.51
N PHE A 19 2.46 -17.51 5.86
CA PHE A 19 2.17 -17.54 4.44
C PHE A 19 1.24 -18.70 4.10
N ASP A 20 0.55 -18.56 2.98
CA ASP A 20 -0.30 -19.63 2.44
C ASP A 20 0.38 -20.30 1.26
N VAL A 21 0.42 -21.62 1.27
CA VAL A 21 0.85 -22.44 0.13
C VAL A 21 -0.40 -22.98 -0.56
N ILE A 22 -0.52 -22.72 -1.86
CA ILE A 22 -1.51 -23.35 -2.72
C ILE A 22 -0.86 -24.56 -3.38
N ALA A 23 -1.46 -25.73 -3.19
CA ALA A 23 -0.95 -26.97 -3.74
C ALA A 23 -2.06 -27.77 -4.41
N SER A 24 -1.75 -28.40 -5.53
CA SER A 24 -2.59 -29.40 -6.18
C SER A 24 -2.16 -30.82 -5.82
N CYS A 25 -3.10 -31.73 -5.72
CA CYS A 25 -2.83 -33.15 -5.50
C CYS A 25 -3.92 -34.03 -6.11
N ASP A 26 -3.50 -35.14 -6.67
CA ASP A 26 -4.39 -36.22 -7.09
C ASP A 26 -4.75 -37.10 -5.90
N VAL A 27 -6.04 -37.18 -5.59
CA VAL A 27 -6.57 -38.03 -4.53
C VAL A 27 -7.28 -39.21 -5.15
N GLU A 28 -6.84 -40.44 -4.79
CA GLU A 28 -7.52 -41.63 -5.21
C GLU A 28 -8.86 -41.77 -4.48
N MET A 29 -9.94 -41.75 -5.24
CA MET A 29 -11.29 -41.89 -4.72
C MET A 29 -11.72 -43.34 -4.74
N PRO A 30 -12.29 -43.87 -3.63
CA PRO A 30 -12.80 -45.22 -3.61
C PRO A 30 -13.93 -45.38 -4.62
N SER A 31 -13.80 -46.37 -5.51
CA SER A 31 -14.85 -46.72 -6.46
C SER A 31 -15.42 -48.08 -6.14
N ALA A 32 -16.73 -48.24 -6.33
CA ALA A 32 -17.42 -49.52 -6.18
C ALA A 32 -16.96 -50.58 -7.23
N SER A 33 -16.39 -50.14 -8.34
CA SER A 33 -15.71 -50.97 -9.34
C SER A 33 -14.20 -50.90 -9.09
N ARG A 34 -13.55 -51.96 -8.82
CA ARG A 34 -12.11 -52.18 -8.47
C ARG A 34 -11.03 -51.29 -9.12
N LYS A 35 -11.37 -50.28 -9.89
CA LYS A 35 -10.47 -49.23 -10.38
C LYS A 35 -10.85 -47.91 -9.70
N GLY A 36 -10.02 -47.49 -8.75
CA GLY A 36 -10.07 -46.10 -8.23
C GLY A 36 -9.93 -45.11 -9.39
N TYR A 37 -10.57 -43.94 -9.26
CA TYR A 37 -10.31 -42.79 -10.13
C TYR A 37 -9.63 -41.74 -9.31
N PHE A 38 -8.73 -40.98 -9.96
CA PHE A 38 -8.06 -39.84 -9.35
C PHE A 38 -8.91 -38.61 -9.56
N ASN A 39 -9.02 -37.78 -8.51
CA ASN A 39 -9.66 -36.50 -8.59
C ASN A 39 -8.66 -35.48 -8.09
N GLU A 40 -8.40 -34.46 -8.90
CA GLU A 40 -7.55 -33.35 -8.52
C GLU A 40 -8.20 -32.56 -7.40
N ARG A 41 -7.44 -32.24 -6.36
CA ARG A 41 -7.84 -31.45 -5.22
C ARG A 41 -6.86 -30.30 -5.03
N TRP A 42 -7.41 -29.14 -4.75
CA TRP A 42 -6.65 -27.97 -4.45
C TRP A 42 -6.70 -27.69 -2.95
N LEU A 43 -5.54 -27.45 -2.37
CA LEU A 43 -5.37 -27.25 -0.93
C LEU A 43 -4.74 -25.90 -0.69
N LYS A 44 -5.29 -25.20 0.29
CA LYS A 44 -4.69 -24.00 0.89
C LYS A 44 -4.10 -24.39 2.24
N ILE A 45 -2.80 -24.26 2.37
CA ILE A 45 -2.02 -24.67 3.54
C ILE A 45 -1.48 -23.42 4.18
N HIS A 46 -2.03 -23.04 5.34
CA HIS A 46 -1.51 -21.92 6.11
C HIS A 46 -0.29 -22.35 6.92
N CYS A 47 0.85 -21.71 6.65
CA CYS A 47 2.15 -22.03 7.22
C CYS A 47 2.67 -20.88 8.07
N GLN A 48 3.44 -21.23 9.09
CA GLN A 48 4.18 -20.29 9.88
C GLN A 48 5.61 -20.81 10.10
N VAL A 49 6.59 -19.91 10.05
CA VAL A 49 8.01 -20.26 10.28
C VAL A 49 8.69 -19.19 11.08
N THR A 50 9.56 -19.59 12.00
CA THR A 50 10.48 -18.66 12.66
C THR A 50 11.72 -18.49 11.80
N LEU A 51 12.07 -17.25 11.52
CA LEU A 51 13.27 -16.91 10.74
C LEU A 51 14.53 -17.27 11.52
N GLY A 52 15.37 -18.12 10.94
CA GLY A 52 16.63 -18.57 11.50
C GLY A 52 17.43 -19.32 10.43
N ILE A 53 18.68 -19.67 10.75
CA ILE A 53 19.59 -20.36 9.81
C ILE A 53 19.04 -21.71 9.37
N ASP A 54 18.24 -22.35 10.21
CA ASP A 54 17.72 -23.71 10.04
C ASP A 54 16.21 -23.78 9.79
N MET A 55 15.54 -22.64 9.56
CA MET A 55 14.08 -22.56 9.45
C MET A 55 13.35 -23.31 10.58
N SER A 56 13.94 -23.29 11.78
CA SER A 56 13.37 -23.94 12.96
C SER A 56 11.98 -23.38 13.25
N GLY A 57 11.08 -24.25 13.72
CA GLY A 57 9.73 -23.81 14.05
C GLY A 57 8.78 -23.71 12.86
N PHE A 58 9.10 -24.28 11.69
CA PHE A 58 8.10 -24.44 10.63
C PHE A 58 6.89 -25.19 11.16
N ARG A 59 5.71 -24.62 10.97
CA ARG A 59 4.43 -25.19 11.41
C ARG A 59 3.39 -25.03 10.32
N ILE A 60 2.62 -26.10 10.10
CA ILE A 60 1.36 -26.01 9.37
C ILE A 60 0.28 -25.66 10.38
N MET A 61 -0.32 -24.50 10.23
CA MET A 61 -1.33 -23.99 11.14
C MET A 61 -2.72 -24.49 10.78
N SER A 62 -3.02 -24.57 9.49
CA SER A 62 -4.28 -25.13 8.98
C SER A 62 -4.12 -25.63 7.56
N VAL A 63 -5.00 -26.56 7.17
CA VAL A 63 -5.14 -27.07 5.80
C VAL A 63 -6.62 -27.04 5.45
N GLY A 64 -6.98 -26.41 4.34
CA GLY A 64 -8.32 -26.34 3.83
C GLY A 64 -8.39 -26.68 2.35
N ASN A 65 -9.57 -27.08 1.86
CA ASN A 65 -9.80 -27.13 0.42
C ASN A 65 -9.92 -25.70 -0.13
N CYS A 66 -9.41 -25.48 -1.33
CA CYS A 66 -9.68 -24.27 -2.10
C CYS A 66 -10.11 -24.64 -3.52
N GLU A 67 -10.73 -23.71 -4.20
CA GLU A 67 -10.94 -23.82 -5.64
C GLU A 67 -9.63 -23.53 -6.36
N PRO A 68 -9.41 -24.10 -7.58
CA PRO A 68 -8.34 -23.65 -8.44
C PRO A 68 -8.45 -22.12 -8.55
N GLN A 69 -7.52 -21.42 -7.95
CA GLN A 69 -7.44 -19.99 -8.17
C GLN A 69 -6.92 -19.84 -9.59
N GLU A 70 -7.76 -19.32 -10.50
CA GLU A 70 -7.23 -18.56 -11.61
C GLU A 70 -6.26 -17.58 -10.96
N GLU A 71 -4.97 -17.68 -11.33
CA GLU A 71 -3.95 -16.75 -10.84
C GLU A 71 -4.53 -15.34 -11.02
N SER A 72 -5.05 -14.76 -9.95
CA SER A 72 -5.36 -13.35 -10.03
C SER A 72 -4.00 -12.69 -10.18
N ASP A 73 -3.76 -12.01 -11.29
CA ASP A 73 -2.55 -11.22 -11.52
C ASP A 73 -2.20 -10.32 -10.32
N ASN A 74 -3.17 -10.12 -9.43
CA ASN A 74 -3.11 -9.27 -8.27
C ASN A 74 -2.25 -9.77 -7.10
N ASP A 75 -1.88 -11.04 -7.07
CA ASP A 75 -1.09 -11.62 -5.95
C ASP A 75 0.29 -12.12 -6.39
N ARG A 76 0.68 -11.87 -7.65
CA ARG A 76 2.00 -12.22 -8.14
C ARG A 76 3.09 -11.38 -7.46
N LEU A 77 4.17 -12.06 -7.10
CA LEU A 77 5.37 -11.45 -6.57
C LEU A 77 6.53 -11.57 -7.57
N SER A 78 7.38 -10.56 -7.61
CA SER A 78 8.67 -10.65 -8.32
C SER A 78 9.61 -11.63 -7.63
N GLY A 79 10.73 -11.95 -8.27
CA GLY A 79 11.78 -12.77 -7.66
C GLY A 79 12.38 -12.17 -6.38
N GLU A 80 12.15 -10.89 -6.11
CA GLU A 80 12.55 -10.19 -4.89
C GLU A 80 11.37 -10.00 -3.92
N LEU A 81 10.27 -10.74 -4.12
CA LEU A 81 9.04 -10.69 -3.32
C LEU A 81 8.35 -9.30 -3.27
N VAL A 82 8.53 -8.48 -4.30
CA VAL A 82 7.75 -7.25 -4.49
C VAL A 82 6.46 -7.60 -5.23
N PRO A 83 5.29 -7.13 -4.75
CA PRO A 83 4.03 -7.33 -5.48
C PRO A 83 4.11 -6.77 -6.91
N ILE A 84 3.63 -7.53 -7.89
CA ILE A 84 3.50 -7.07 -9.28
C ILE A 84 2.12 -6.44 -9.41
N ILE A 85 2.07 -5.11 -9.30
CA ILE A 85 0.83 -4.32 -9.32
C ILE A 85 0.90 -3.37 -10.51
N SER A 86 -0.08 -3.45 -11.42
CA SER A 86 -0.22 -2.48 -12.51
C SER A 86 -0.94 -1.21 -12.04
N ARG A 87 -0.91 -0.15 -12.86
CA ARG A 87 -1.59 1.10 -12.54
C ARG A 87 -3.11 0.92 -12.43
N GLU A 88 -3.67 0.05 -13.26
CA GLU A 88 -5.09 -0.28 -13.31
C GLU A 88 -5.57 -0.95 -12.02
N GLN A 89 -4.65 -1.64 -11.32
CA GLN A 89 -4.93 -2.36 -10.09
C GLN A 89 -4.82 -1.48 -8.82
N PHE A 90 -4.41 -0.22 -8.92
CA PHE A 90 -4.27 0.66 -7.75
C PHE A 90 -5.57 0.89 -6.99
N GLU A 91 -6.73 0.91 -7.68
CA GLU A 91 -8.03 0.98 -7.00
C GLU A 91 -8.30 -0.28 -6.19
N ASP A 92 -8.10 -1.44 -6.79
CA ASP A 92 -8.33 -2.73 -6.14
C ASP A 92 -7.45 -2.89 -4.90
N GLU A 93 -6.19 -2.46 -4.97
CA GLU A 93 -5.28 -2.49 -3.82
C GLU A 93 -5.72 -1.54 -2.70
N ALA A 94 -6.23 -0.36 -3.04
CA ALA A 94 -6.80 0.55 -2.06
C ALA A 94 -8.10 -0.02 -1.43
N GLU A 95 -8.95 -0.67 -2.23
CA GLU A 95 -10.16 -1.34 -1.75
C GLU A 95 -9.83 -2.52 -0.84
N LYS A 96 -8.84 -3.35 -1.17
CA LYS A 96 -8.34 -4.43 -0.31
C LYS A 96 -7.85 -3.88 1.04
N PHE A 97 -7.05 -2.81 1.00
CA PHE A 97 -6.57 -2.13 2.21
C PHE A 97 -7.73 -1.64 3.07
N LEU A 98 -8.68 -0.93 2.49
CA LEU A 98 -9.82 -0.38 3.22
C LEU A 98 -10.79 -1.46 3.70
N THR A 99 -11.01 -2.52 2.94
CA THR A 99 -11.81 -3.69 3.38
C THR A 99 -11.27 -4.27 4.68
N ARG A 100 -9.96 -4.27 4.86
CA ARG A 100 -9.31 -4.79 6.06
C ARG A 100 -9.35 -3.80 7.23
N TYR A 101 -9.15 -2.50 6.99
CA TYR A 101 -8.88 -1.53 8.05
C TYR A 101 -9.97 -0.48 8.26
N CYS A 102 -10.81 -0.19 7.27
CA CYS A 102 -11.88 0.82 7.34
C CYS A 102 -12.96 0.57 6.28
N PRO A 103 -13.71 -0.55 6.33
CA PRO A 103 -14.67 -0.92 5.28
C PRO A 103 -15.78 0.12 5.06
N GLU A 104 -16.15 0.90 6.08
CA GLU A 104 -17.15 1.95 5.97
C GLU A 104 -16.74 3.08 5.01
N ALA A 105 -15.44 3.29 4.79
CA ALA A 105 -14.95 4.28 3.85
C ALA A 105 -15.19 3.89 2.38
N LEU A 106 -15.50 2.62 2.10
CA LEU A 106 -15.89 2.14 0.78
C LEU A 106 -17.37 2.40 0.47
N GLU A 107 -18.20 2.62 1.51
CA GLU A 107 -19.66 2.74 1.36
C GLU A 107 -20.14 4.19 1.31
N LYS A 108 -19.49 5.11 1.99
CA LYS A 108 -19.91 6.50 2.11
C LYS A 108 -18.73 7.48 2.04
N PRO A 109 -18.95 8.69 1.49
CA PRO A 109 -17.95 9.76 1.53
C PRO A 109 -17.62 10.14 2.97
N MET A 110 -16.38 9.96 3.38
CA MET A 110 -15.91 10.30 4.72
C MET A 110 -14.40 10.50 4.76
N ARG A 111 -13.92 11.24 5.75
CA ARG A 111 -12.51 11.29 6.09
C ARG A 111 -12.04 9.91 6.56
N VAL A 112 -11.08 9.31 5.87
CA VAL A 112 -10.47 8.04 6.29
C VAL A 112 -9.60 8.30 7.53
N PRO A 113 -9.79 7.58 8.64
CA PRO A 113 -9.04 7.80 9.88
C PRO A 113 -7.65 7.14 9.82
N ILE A 114 -6.78 7.60 8.92
CA ILE A 114 -5.49 6.96 8.64
C ILE A 114 -4.58 6.89 9.86
N GLU A 115 -4.71 7.85 10.77
CA GLU A 115 -3.96 7.90 12.04
C GLU A 115 -4.38 6.74 12.97
N THR A 116 -5.68 6.44 13.01
CA THR A 116 -6.21 5.29 13.76
C THR A 116 -5.80 3.99 13.10
N ILE A 117 -5.89 3.90 11.77
CA ILE A 117 -5.46 2.73 11.01
C ILE A 117 -3.98 2.43 11.29
N ALA A 118 -3.11 3.44 11.26
CA ALA A 118 -1.69 3.26 11.60
C ALA A 118 -1.51 2.69 13.02
N SER A 119 -2.27 3.18 13.99
CA SER A 119 -2.27 2.66 15.37
C SER A 119 -2.74 1.21 15.44
N ASP A 120 -3.81 0.85 14.71
CA ASP A 120 -4.34 -0.52 14.66
C ASP A 120 -3.36 -1.49 13.99
N MET A 121 -2.58 -1.00 13.01
CA MET A 121 -1.46 -1.72 12.40
C MET A 121 -0.24 -1.83 13.34
N LYS A 122 -0.33 -1.32 14.58
CA LYS A 122 0.76 -1.29 15.58
C LYS A 122 1.96 -0.46 15.12
N LEU A 123 1.74 0.54 14.30
CA LEU A 123 2.77 1.48 13.90
C LEU A 123 2.94 2.59 14.95
N GLN A 124 4.18 2.93 15.25
CA GLN A 124 4.52 4.08 16.06
C GLN A 124 4.85 5.26 15.15
N VAL A 125 4.03 6.29 15.15
CA VAL A 125 4.27 7.50 14.35
C VAL A 125 5.07 8.52 15.16
N ILE A 126 6.18 9.01 14.59
CA ILE A 126 7.10 10.01 15.19
C ILE A 126 7.19 11.19 14.23
N GLU A 127 6.94 12.40 14.73
CA GLU A 127 6.84 13.63 13.94
C GLU A 127 7.83 14.72 14.40
N ASP A 128 8.90 14.37 15.09
CA ASP A 128 9.85 15.32 15.67
C ASP A 128 11.25 15.26 15.04
N VAL A 129 11.44 14.42 14.00
CA VAL A 129 12.73 14.21 13.36
C VAL A 129 12.70 14.72 11.93
N PRO A 130 13.48 15.74 11.55
CA PRO A 130 13.66 16.12 10.14
C PRO A 130 14.33 14.99 9.36
N LEU A 131 13.79 14.66 8.18
CA LEU A 131 14.25 13.54 7.35
C LEU A 131 15.21 13.93 6.24
N SER A 132 15.28 15.21 5.89
CA SER A 132 16.23 15.77 4.91
C SER A 132 16.44 17.26 5.14
N ASP A 133 17.56 17.81 4.71
CA ASP A 133 17.83 19.25 4.86
C ASP A 133 16.87 20.11 4.00
N ASP A 134 16.51 19.60 2.82
CA ASP A 134 15.75 20.26 1.75
C ASP A 134 14.28 19.81 1.63
N LEU A 135 13.75 19.06 2.61
CA LEU A 135 12.43 18.47 2.57
C LEU A 135 12.18 17.59 1.33
N THR A 136 13.21 16.87 0.85
CA THR A 136 13.06 15.89 -0.24
C THR A 136 12.30 14.65 0.22
N TYR A 137 12.33 14.33 1.51
CA TYR A 137 11.67 13.17 2.11
C TYR A 137 10.62 13.62 3.10
N PHE A 138 9.41 13.10 2.91
CA PHE A 138 8.26 13.40 3.74
C PHE A 138 8.04 12.37 4.85
N GLY A 139 8.36 11.12 4.59
CA GLY A 139 8.19 10.02 5.52
C GLY A 139 9.18 8.89 5.30
N THR A 140 9.24 7.98 6.25
CA THR A 140 9.95 6.71 6.15
C THR A 140 9.37 5.70 7.12
N ILE A 141 9.19 4.47 6.67
CA ILE A 141 8.80 3.32 7.48
C ILE A 141 9.99 2.43 7.77
N ILE A 142 10.09 1.93 8.99
CA ILE A 142 11.18 1.07 9.46
C ILE A 142 10.71 -0.38 9.49
N PHE A 143 11.37 -1.25 8.71
CA PHE A 143 11.04 -2.67 8.61
C PHE A 143 11.91 -3.55 9.50
N ASP A 144 13.09 -3.07 9.95
CA ASP A 144 13.94 -3.82 10.88
C ASP A 144 14.64 -2.89 11.87
N ASN A 145 14.93 -3.43 13.06
CA ASN A 145 15.60 -2.69 14.12
C ASN A 145 17.03 -2.33 13.73
N GLY A 146 17.50 -1.15 14.10
CA GLY A 146 18.88 -0.75 13.93
C GLY A 146 19.08 0.70 13.56
N ASN A 147 20.27 1.02 13.05
CA ASN A 147 20.56 2.34 12.54
C ASN A 147 20.23 2.40 11.06
N VAL A 148 19.44 3.38 10.66
CA VAL A 148 19.15 3.67 9.26
C VAL A 148 20.09 4.79 8.82
N LEU A 149 20.98 4.46 7.90
CA LEU A 149 21.98 5.38 7.35
C LEU A 149 21.65 5.64 5.88
N ASP A 150 21.35 6.87 5.53
CA ASP A 150 21.38 7.28 4.14
C ASP A 150 22.73 7.91 3.80
N LYS A 151 23.57 7.16 3.08
CA LYS A 151 24.92 7.61 2.69
C LYS A 151 24.90 8.83 1.76
N HIS A 152 23.82 9.04 1.01
CA HIS A 152 23.67 10.16 0.08
C HIS A 152 23.17 11.43 0.76
N ARG A 153 22.55 11.33 1.95
CA ARG A 153 21.70 12.38 2.55
C ARG A 153 22.12 12.85 3.93
N LYS A 154 23.18 12.30 4.48
CA LYS A 154 23.73 12.66 5.82
C LYS A 154 22.78 12.46 7.00
N ILE A 155 21.64 11.76 6.81
CA ILE A 155 20.70 11.52 7.88
C ILE A 155 20.94 10.14 8.46
N THR A 156 21.02 10.10 9.78
CA THR A 156 21.15 8.87 10.55
C THR A 156 20.03 8.82 11.58
N ILE A 157 19.07 7.92 11.39
CA ILE A 157 18.13 7.57 12.44
C ILE A 157 18.79 6.46 13.26
N ARG A 158 19.15 6.79 14.50
CA ARG A 158 19.80 5.84 15.42
C ARG A 158 18.76 5.07 16.20
N ASN A 159 19.04 3.77 16.42
CA ASN A 159 18.17 2.87 17.18
C ASN A 159 16.71 2.87 16.70
N ALA A 160 16.50 2.99 15.38
CA ALA A 160 15.19 2.88 14.79
C ALA A 160 14.57 1.52 15.14
N LYS A 161 13.28 1.51 15.46
CA LYS A 161 12.54 0.30 15.81
C LYS A 161 11.65 -0.11 14.67
N ARG A 162 11.54 -1.41 14.41
CA ARG A 162 10.59 -1.97 13.46
C ARG A 162 9.16 -1.48 13.77
N GLY A 163 8.40 -1.12 12.73
CA GLY A 163 7.06 -0.58 12.88
C GLY A 163 7.02 0.89 13.29
N THR A 164 8.15 1.61 13.19
CA THR A 164 8.17 3.07 13.38
C THR A 164 8.02 3.78 12.04
N VAL A 165 7.09 4.70 11.96
CA VAL A 165 6.94 5.67 10.86
C VAL A 165 7.45 7.01 11.33
N TYR A 166 8.45 7.56 10.66
CA TYR A 166 8.90 8.94 10.85
C TYR A 166 8.26 9.81 9.79
N LEU A 167 7.64 10.90 10.20
CA LEU A 167 7.12 11.95 9.32
C LEU A 167 7.90 13.25 9.57
N ASP A 168 8.39 13.87 8.51
CA ASP A 168 9.12 15.14 8.67
C ASP A 168 8.15 16.22 9.20
N PRO A 169 8.47 16.88 10.32
CA PRO A 169 7.57 17.84 10.96
C PRO A 169 7.21 19.02 10.06
N ARG A 170 8.09 19.37 9.12
CA ARG A 170 7.90 20.52 8.20
C ARG A 170 6.82 20.26 7.16
N VAL A 171 6.46 19.01 6.87
CA VAL A 171 5.44 18.66 5.85
C VAL A 171 4.11 19.35 6.15
N SER A 172 3.70 19.41 7.41
CA SER A 172 2.45 20.07 7.82
C SER A 172 2.46 21.58 7.60
N TYR A 173 3.62 22.23 7.76
CA TYR A 173 3.77 23.70 7.69
C TYR A 173 4.13 24.18 6.29
N GLU A 174 5.07 23.50 5.62
CA GLU A 174 5.56 23.91 4.31
C GLU A 174 4.70 23.38 3.15
N ARG A 175 3.85 22.38 3.41
CA ARG A 175 2.95 21.79 2.43
C ARG A 175 1.49 21.87 2.87
N SER A 176 1.00 20.88 3.60
CA SER A 176 -0.34 20.87 4.20
C SER A 176 -0.52 19.65 5.13
N VAL A 177 -1.53 19.74 6.00
CA VAL A 177 -1.98 18.57 6.78
C VAL A 177 -2.40 17.43 5.87
N GLY A 178 -3.09 17.71 4.77
CA GLY A 178 -3.49 16.70 3.78
C GLY A 178 -2.29 16.01 3.13
N THR A 179 -1.17 16.71 2.90
CA THR A 179 0.08 16.09 2.42
C THR A 179 0.64 15.15 3.47
N LYS A 180 0.68 15.55 4.76
CA LYS A 180 1.13 14.67 5.84
C LYS A 180 0.29 13.39 5.92
N ARG A 181 -1.03 13.50 5.79
CA ARG A 181 -1.94 12.35 5.79
C ARG A 181 -1.71 11.42 4.61
N THR A 182 -1.47 11.99 3.43
CA THR A 182 -1.11 11.19 2.23
C THR A 182 0.20 10.46 2.43
N THR A 183 1.19 11.09 3.07
CA THR A 183 2.45 10.45 3.44
C THR A 183 2.22 9.30 4.42
N LEU A 184 1.39 9.51 5.45
CA LEU A 184 1.09 8.42 6.40
C LEU A 184 0.37 7.24 5.71
N ALA A 185 -0.57 7.50 4.80
CA ALA A 185 -1.23 6.46 4.02
C ALA A 185 -0.24 5.69 3.13
N HIS A 186 0.74 6.37 2.56
CA HIS A 186 1.84 5.80 1.80
C HIS A 186 2.68 4.83 2.65
N GLU A 187 3.08 5.24 3.85
CA GLU A 187 3.85 4.41 4.78
C GLU A 187 3.02 3.21 5.30
N CYS A 188 1.72 3.41 5.56
CA CYS A 188 0.81 2.33 5.92
C CYS A 188 0.68 1.29 4.79
N PHE A 189 0.64 1.74 3.53
CA PHE A 189 0.60 0.83 2.38
C PHE A 189 1.89 0.03 2.25
N HIS A 190 3.06 0.66 2.43
CA HIS A 190 4.32 -0.05 2.49
C HIS A 190 4.30 -1.15 3.57
N TRP A 191 3.85 -0.84 4.77
CA TRP A 191 3.73 -1.82 5.83
C TRP A 191 2.76 -2.95 5.50
N HIS A 192 1.69 -2.65 4.79
CA HIS A 192 0.69 -3.63 4.39
C HIS A 192 1.19 -4.59 3.30
N ARG A 193 1.94 -4.11 2.29
CA ARG A 193 2.21 -4.88 1.07
C ARG A 193 3.68 -5.25 0.85
N HIS A 194 4.64 -4.53 1.44
CA HIS A 194 6.04 -4.66 1.08
C HIS A 194 6.91 -5.37 2.14
N GLN A 195 6.32 -5.84 3.24
CA GLN A 195 7.06 -6.61 4.26
C GLN A 195 7.81 -7.82 3.69
N PRO A 196 7.25 -8.62 2.73
CA PRO A 196 7.94 -9.80 2.19
C PRO A 196 9.30 -9.48 1.58
N TYR A 197 9.42 -8.36 0.85
CA TYR A 197 10.69 -7.90 0.31
C TYR A 197 11.75 -7.68 1.41
N HIS A 198 11.38 -6.95 2.46
CA HIS A 198 12.31 -6.63 3.54
C HIS A 198 12.74 -7.86 4.33
N VAL A 199 11.83 -8.82 4.50
CA VAL A 199 12.14 -10.10 5.11
C VAL A 199 13.15 -10.88 4.25
N LEU A 200 12.96 -10.94 2.93
CA LEU A 200 13.90 -11.59 2.02
C LEU A 200 15.28 -10.92 2.08
N MET A 201 15.34 -9.59 1.99
CA MET A 201 16.60 -8.84 2.04
C MET A 201 17.38 -9.12 3.34
N LYS A 202 16.67 -9.21 4.46
CA LYS A 202 17.25 -9.61 5.75
C LYS A 202 17.80 -11.03 5.72
N MET A 203 17.06 -11.98 5.16
CA MET A 203 17.46 -13.39 5.09
C MET A 203 18.72 -13.62 4.25
N ILE A 204 18.85 -12.94 3.12
CA ILE A 204 20.00 -13.10 2.22
C ILE A 204 21.20 -12.25 2.64
N GLY A 205 21.10 -11.53 3.76
CA GLY A 205 22.20 -10.66 4.24
C GLY A 205 22.52 -9.51 3.28
N ALA A 206 21.52 -9.04 2.52
CA ALA A 206 21.67 -7.88 1.66
C ALA A 206 22.10 -6.65 2.47
N ASP A 207 22.75 -5.68 1.81
CA ASP A 207 23.29 -4.47 2.46
C ASP A 207 22.33 -3.93 3.51
N ASP A 208 22.79 -3.80 4.74
CA ASP A 208 22.07 -3.43 5.96
C ASP A 208 21.08 -2.26 5.82
N ASN A 209 21.24 -1.42 4.80
CA ASN A 209 20.38 -0.26 4.54
C ASN A 209 19.18 -0.56 3.63
N LEU A 210 19.29 -1.51 2.68
CA LEU A 210 18.21 -1.83 1.74
C LEU A 210 17.05 -2.58 2.41
N GLY A 211 17.33 -3.38 3.44
CA GLY A 211 16.32 -4.16 4.15
C GLY A 211 15.63 -3.42 5.29
N LYS A 212 16.14 -2.26 5.73
CA LYS A 212 15.71 -1.62 6.99
C LYS A 212 14.63 -0.57 6.85
N ALA A 213 14.58 0.17 5.76
CA ALA A 213 13.64 1.28 5.60
C ALA A 213 13.35 1.59 4.13
N ILE A 214 12.13 2.06 3.87
CA ILE A 214 11.75 2.74 2.62
C ILE A 214 11.50 4.20 2.95
N GLN A 215 11.82 5.10 2.00
CA GLN A 215 11.70 6.54 2.20
C GLN A 215 10.83 7.16 1.11
N CYS A 216 9.73 7.78 1.51
CA CYS A 216 8.83 8.51 0.62
C CYS A 216 9.50 9.76 0.04
N GLN A 217 9.77 9.75 -1.26
CA GLN A 217 10.35 10.88 -2.01
C GLN A 217 9.28 11.72 -2.72
N ILE A 218 9.52 13.02 -2.81
CA ILE A 218 8.65 13.95 -3.55
C ILE A 218 8.70 13.70 -5.07
N ALA A 219 9.92 13.48 -5.61
CA ALA A 219 10.10 13.35 -7.05
C ALA A 219 9.62 12.01 -7.57
N ALA A 220 8.83 12.03 -8.65
CA ALA A 220 8.59 10.84 -9.45
C ALA A 220 9.91 10.38 -10.07
N ASN A 221 10.17 9.07 -10.08
CA ASN A 221 11.28 8.51 -10.83
C ASN A 221 11.07 8.83 -12.31
N SER A 222 11.88 9.74 -12.86
CA SER A 222 11.89 10.09 -14.28
C SER A 222 12.66 9.08 -15.14
N MET A 223 13.15 7.98 -14.52
CA MET A 223 13.88 6.94 -15.22
C MET A 223 12.94 6.00 -15.96
N ASP A 224 13.41 5.49 -17.07
CA ASP A 224 12.79 4.42 -17.83
C ASP A 224 12.48 3.23 -16.89
N SER A 225 11.24 2.75 -16.88
CA SER A 225 10.77 1.70 -15.97
C SER A 225 11.57 0.39 -16.08
N ASP A 226 12.21 0.15 -17.24
CA ASP A 226 13.07 -1.01 -17.45
C ASP A 226 14.35 -1.01 -16.59
N LYS A 227 14.66 0.13 -15.95
CA LYS A 227 15.81 0.30 -15.06
C LYS A 227 15.43 0.38 -13.58
N TRP A 228 14.15 0.24 -13.26
CA TRP A 228 13.68 0.33 -11.89
C TRP A 228 14.13 -0.86 -11.08
N LYS A 229 14.59 -0.57 -9.86
CA LYS A 229 14.86 -1.56 -8.83
C LYS A 229 13.59 -1.85 -8.02
N ALA A 230 13.62 -2.89 -7.22
CA ALA A 230 12.52 -3.26 -6.33
C ALA A 230 11.97 -2.07 -5.52
N VAL A 231 12.86 -1.25 -4.96
CA VAL A 231 12.47 -0.06 -4.17
C VAL A 231 11.73 0.98 -5.03
N ASP A 232 12.14 1.16 -6.29
CA ASP A 232 11.48 2.13 -7.20
C ASP A 232 10.05 1.68 -7.51
N TRP A 233 9.85 0.38 -7.73
CA TRP A 233 8.53 -0.21 -7.92
C TRP A 233 7.64 -0.05 -6.68
N MET A 234 8.16 -0.36 -5.49
CA MET A 234 7.43 -0.21 -4.24
C MET A 234 7.01 1.25 -3.99
N GLU A 235 7.93 2.20 -4.23
CA GLU A 235 7.64 3.63 -4.13
C GLU A 235 6.55 4.08 -5.12
N TRP A 236 6.62 3.63 -6.37
CA TRP A 236 5.61 3.93 -7.38
C TRP A 236 4.23 3.38 -7.00
N GLN A 237 4.17 2.15 -6.51
CA GLN A 237 2.93 1.53 -6.04
C GLN A 237 2.33 2.33 -4.87
N ALA A 238 3.11 2.63 -3.85
CA ALA A 238 2.62 3.35 -2.69
C ALA A 238 2.15 4.78 -3.03
N LYS A 239 2.86 5.48 -3.92
CA LYS A 239 2.44 6.79 -4.45
C LYS A 239 1.12 6.71 -5.21
N GLY A 240 0.92 5.64 -5.96
CA GLY A 240 -0.33 5.43 -6.70
C GLY A 240 -1.50 5.07 -5.80
N VAL A 241 -1.29 4.24 -4.79
CA VAL A 241 -2.37 3.68 -3.94
C VAL A 241 -2.76 4.64 -2.81
N ALA A 242 -1.82 5.34 -2.17
CA ALA A 242 -2.11 6.19 -1.00
C ALA A 242 -3.22 7.24 -1.22
N PRO A 243 -3.27 7.99 -2.33
CA PRO A 243 -4.39 8.90 -2.58
C PRO A 243 -5.74 8.18 -2.74
N ARG A 244 -5.73 6.94 -3.23
CA ARG A 244 -6.92 6.11 -3.42
C ARG A 244 -7.45 5.54 -2.10
N ILE A 245 -6.56 5.28 -1.16
CA ILE A 245 -6.94 4.95 0.24
C ILE A 245 -7.69 6.13 0.86
N LEU A 246 -7.18 7.35 0.74
CA LEU A 246 -7.82 8.53 1.35
C LEU A 246 -9.08 8.97 0.63
N MET A 247 -9.20 8.73 -0.68
CA MET A 247 -10.33 9.09 -1.53
C MET A 247 -10.75 7.90 -2.40
N PRO A 248 -11.41 6.87 -1.84
CA PRO A 248 -11.85 5.69 -2.60
C PRO A 248 -12.78 6.07 -3.75
N ALA A 249 -12.72 5.35 -4.88
CA ALA A 249 -13.40 5.75 -6.12
C ALA A 249 -14.91 5.93 -5.98
N LYS A 250 -15.62 4.92 -5.48
CA LYS A 250 -17.09 4.92 -5.37
C LYS A 250 -17.61 6.09 -4.51
N PRO A 251 -17.18 6.27 -3.23
CA PRO A 251 -17.64 7.39 -2.41
C PRO A 251 -17.16 8.76 -2.91
N THR A 252 -15.98 8.84 -3.51
CA THR A 252 -15.51 10.11 -4.10
C THR A 252 -16.39 10.51 -5.28
N ARG A 253 -16.71 9.59 -6.21
CA ARG A 253 -17.66 9.86 -7.31
C ARG A 253 -19.03 10.27 -6.77
N LEU A 254 -19.57 9.54 -5.81
CA LEU A 254 -20.87 9.87 -5.20
C LEU A 254 -20.91 11.30 -4.69
N LYS A 255 -19.90 11.72 -3.93
CA LYS A 255 -19.84 13.10 -3.41
C LYS A 255 -19.64 14.12 -4.53
N THR A 256 -18.78 13.81 -5.50
CA THR A 256 -18.52 14.68 -6.67
C THR A 256 -19.79 14.94 -7.47
N ASP A 257 -20.55 13.89 -7.78
CA ASP A 257 -21.81 14.00 -8.52
C ASP A 257 -22.86 14.80 -7.75
N GLN A 258 -22.95 14.62 -6.43
CA GLN A 258 -23.81 15.43 -5.56
C GLN A 258 -23.44 16.93 -5.63
N LEU A 259 -22.14 17.25 -5.62
CA LEU A 259 -21.68 18.62 -5.70
C LEU A 259 -21.97 19.22 -7.09
N PHE A 260 -21.68 18.49 -8.16
CA PHE A 260 -21.96 18.97 -9.52
C PHE A 260 -23.45 19.08 -9.85
N ALA A 261 -24.32 18.36 -9.17
CA ALA A 261 -25.78 18.52 -9.33
C ALA A 261 -26.23 19.97 -9.04
N VAL A 262 -25.51 20.70 -8.18
CA VAL A 262 -25.75 22.11 -7.88
C VAL A 262 -25.34 23.03 -9.04
N TYR A 263 -24.41 22.56 -9.89
CA TYR A 263 -23.84 23.33 -10.98
C TYR A 263 -24.34 22.92 -12.38
N GLY A 264 -25.40 22.10 -12.47
CA GLY A 264 -26.00 21.66 -13.73
C GLY A 264 -25.32 20.43 -14.35
N GLY A 265 -24.42 19.76 -13.62
CA GLY A 265 -23.68 18.58 -14.07
C GLY A 265 -22.22 18.87 -14.40
N ALA A 266 -21.36 17.83 -14.34
CA ALA A 266 -19.91 18.00 -14.53
C ALA A 266 -19.54 18.47 -15.94
N ASP A 267 -20.23 17.99 -16.97
CA ASP A 267 -19.92 18.30 -18.37
C ASP A 267 -20.20 19.77 -18.72
N ASP A 268 -21.19 20.39 -18.09
CA ASP A 268 -21.56 21.80 -18.30
C ASP A 268 -20.93 22.75 -17.29
N ALA A 269 -20.30 22.24 -16.22
CA ALA A 269 -19.71 23.03 -15.17
C ALA A 269 -18.54 23.89 -15.66
N SER A 270 -18.46 25.12 -15.12
CA SER A 270 -17.34 26.03 -15.36
C SER A 270 -16.10 25.58 -14.58
N ILE A 271 -14.93 26.13 -14.93
CA ILE A 271 -13.70 25.93 -14.14
C ILE A 271 -13.87 26.37 -12.69
N ALA A 272 -14.58 27.48 -12.44
CA ALA A 272 -14.87 27.94 -11.07
C ALA A 272 -15.73 26.93 -10.29
N ALA A 273 -16.67 26.24 -10.94
CA ALA A 273 -17.43 25.17 -10.30
C ALA A 273 -16.51 23.98 -9.94
N TYR A 274 -15.56 23.62 -10.81
CA TYR A 274 -14.55 22.61 -10.50
C TYR A 274 -13.66 23.00 -9.32
N GLU A 275 -13.27 24.25 -9.22
CA GLU A 275 -12.49 24.76 -8.08
C GLU A 275 -13.26 24.60 -6.76
N ASN A 276 -14.57 24.96 -6.74
CA ASN A 276 -15.40 24.78 -5.56
C ASN A 276 -15.56 23.28 -5.21
N VAL A 277 -15.75 22.42 -6.19
CA VAL A 277 -15.84 20.96 -5.97
C VAL A 277 -14.53 20.41 -5.40
N ILE A 278 -13.37 20.87 -5.90
CA ILE A 278 -12.07 20.48 -5.37
C ILE A 278 -11.91 20.92 -3.93
N ASP A 279 -12.35 22.14 -3.57
CA ASP A 279 -12.31 22.64 -2.20
C ASP A 279 -13.15 21.78 -1.25
N GLU A 280 -14.40 21.51 -1.63
CA GLU A 280 -15.31 20.67 -0.83
C GLU A 280 -14.78 19.23 -0.64
N LEU A 281 -14.18 18.65 -1.69
CA LEU A 281 -13.58 17.31 -1.58
C LEU A 281 -12.33 17.34 -0.71
N ALA A 282 -11.48 18.37 -0.86
CA ALA A 282 -10.27 18.51 -0.06
C ALA A 282 -10.60 18.65 1.43
N GLU A 283 -11.63 19.42 1.76
CA GLU A 283 -12.13 19.60 3.13
C GLU A 283 -12.73 18.28 3.68
N LEU A 284 -13.64 17.66 2.91
CA LEU A 284 -14.33 16.44 3.36
C LEU A 284 -13.37 15.29 3.64
N PHE A 285 -12.43 15.04 2.72
CA PHE A 285 -11.48 13.93 2.83
C PHE A 285 -10.22 14.30 3.61
N ASP A 286 -10.06 15.55 4.00
CA ASP A 286 -8.89 16.11 4.70
C ASP A 286 -7.60 15.80 3.93
N VAL A 287 -7.57 16.19 2.66
CA VAL A 287 -6.46 16.05 1.72
C VAL A 287 -6.07 17.41 1.13
N SER A 288 -4.92 17.49 0.46
CA SER A 288 -4.56 18.72 -0.25
C SER A 288 -5.45 18.97 -1.48
N ARG A 289 -5.67 20.24 -1.85
CA ARG A 289 -6.34 20.60 -3.11
C ARG A 289 -5.73 19.92 -4.32
N GLN A 290 -4.40 19.85 -4.36
CA GLN A 290 -3.68 19.16 -5.43
C GLN A 290 -4.05 17.66 -5.49
N ALA A 291 -4.14 16.99 -4.33
CA ALA A 291 -4.53 15.59 -4.27
C ALA A 291 -5.98 15.40 -4.75
N ALA A 292 -6.91 16.26 -4.31
CA ALA A 292 -8.30 16.22 -4.75
C ALA A 292 -8.43 16.48 -6.26
N LYS A 293 -7.71 17.46 -6.81
CA LYS A 293 -7.66 17.75 -8.25
C LYS A 293 -7.19 16.54 -9.05
N VAL A 294 -6.03 15.98 -8.69
CA VAL A 294 -5.46 14.81 -9.38
C VAL A 294 -6.42 13.63 -9.29
N ARG A 295 -7.05 13.43 -8.14
CA ARG A 295 -8.02 12.36 -7.96
C ARG A 295 -9.26 12.51 -8.86
N LEU A 296 -9.79 13.72 -9.00
CA LEU A 296 -10.89 13.98 -9.94
C LEU A 296 -10.49 13.64 -11.39
N MET A 297 -9.28 14.03 -11.81
CA MET A 297 -8.76 13.69 -13.14
C MET A 297 -8.64 12.18 -13.33
N ASP A 298 -8.10 11.45 -12.36
CA ASP A 298 -8.02 9.98 -12.36
C ASP A 298 -9.40 9.32 -12.45
N LEU A 299 -10.42 9.94 -11.86
CA LEU A 299 -11.80 9.49 -11.92
C LEU A 299 -12.53 9.90 -13.22
N GLY A 300 -11.87 10.59 -14.14
CA GLY A 300 -12.41 10.93 -15.45
C GLY A 300 -13.06 12.33 -15.54
N TYR A 301 -13.01 13.14 -14.49
CA TYR A 301 -13.49 14.54 -14.54
C TYR A 301 -12.40 15.44 -15.13
N SER A 302 -12.19 15.33 -16.46
CA SER A 302 -11.03 15.91 -17.17
C SER A 302 -10.94 17.43 -17.09
N LYS A 303 -12.06 18.17 -17.01
CA LYS A 303 -12.06 19.63 -16.87
C LYS A 303 -11.39 20.11 -15.55
N ALA A 304 -11.21 19.22 -14.56
CA ALA A 304 -10.43 19.53 -13.36
C ALA A 304 -8.99 19.94 -13.69
N GLU A 305 -8.45 19.56 -14.86
CA GLU A 305 -7.12 20.00 -15.31
C GLU A 305 -6.98 21.52 -15.31
N GLY A 306 -8.02 22.24 -15.75
CA GLY A 306 -8.05 23.70 -15.80
C GLY A 306 -8.15 24.40 -14.45
N ALA A 307 -8.50 23.69 -13.36
CA ALA A 307 -8.60 24.29 -12.04
C ALA A 307 -7.22 24.57 -11.45
N TYR A 308 -7.09 25.67 -10.69
CA TYR A 308 -5.83 26.06 -10.06
C TYR A 308 -5.52 25.16 -8.85
N PRO A 309 -4.32 24.57 -8.74
CA PRO A 309 -4.00 23.60 -7.68
C PRO A 309 -3.67 24.25 -6.33
N PHE A 310 -3.27 25.52 -6.35
CA PHE A 310 -2.86 26.26 -5.15
C PHE A 310 -3.94 27.28 -4.82
N GLY A 311 -4.70 27.03 -3.79
CA GLY A 311 -5.62 28.01 -3.23
C GLY A 311 -4.89 28.81 -2.17
N ASP A 312 -4.46 30.04 -2.48
CA ASP A 312 -4.33 31.07 -1.48
C ASP A 312 -5.75 31.52 -1.09
N ARG A 313 -6.28 30.95 -0.02
CA ARG A 313 -7.22 31.68 0.82
C ARG A 313 -6.43 32.13 2.03
N SER A 314 -5.87 33.38 1.89
CA SER A 314 -5.43 34.21 2.99
C SER A 314 -6.53 34.36 4.06
#